data_5d19ae869c56179908e052600c2df256
#
_entry.id   5d19ae869c56179908e052600c2df256
#
_cell.length_a   1.000
_cell.length_b   1.000
_cell.length_c   1.000
_cell.angle_alpha   90.00
_cell.angle_beta   90.00
_cell.angle_gamma   90.00
#
_symmetry.space_group_name_H-M   'P 1'
#
loop_
_entity.id
_entity.type
_entity.pdbx_description
1 polymer ?
#
loop_
_entity_poly.entity_id
_entity_poly.type
_entity_poly.pdbx_seq_one_letter_code
_entity_poly.pdbx_strand_id
1 'polypeptide(L)'
;AGEALSEEDLAKLAEADIEYVSDAVTDVRASDDDLYAVLENGRELKMDVLYPAMGCDVRSQLARALGAECNELGYVKTDDHQRTCVPGLYAAGDVVNELNQICVATGHAAIAATDIYNKLREEERRSL
;
A
#
# COMPACT_ATOMS: atom_id res chain seq x y z
N ALA A 1 13.90 6.08 9.81
CA ALA A 1 13.45 6.65 11.06
C ALA A 1 12.09 7.28 10.77
N GLY A 2 11.03 6.83 11.49
CA GLY A 2 9.71 7.43 11.38
C GLY A 2 9.73 8.88 11.90
N GLU A 3 8.78 9.71 11.44
CA GLU A 3 8.54 11.04 12.02
C GLU A 3 8.18 10.87 13.50
N ALA A 4 8.69 11.77 14.35
CA ALA A 4 8.31 11.80 15.75
C ALA A 4 6.82 12.16 15.85
N LEU A 5 6.08 11.46 16.73
CA LEU A 5 4.67 11.75 16.98
C LEU A 5 4.49 13.16 17.55
N SER A 6 3.39 13.80 17.21
CA SER A 6 3.02 15.09 17.77
C SER A 6 2.66 14.96 19.27
N GLU A 7 2.72 16.08 20.03
CA GLU A 7 2.28 16.09 21.43
C GLU A 7 0.79 15.71 21.56
N GLU A 8 -0.03 16.05 20.58
CA GLU A 8 -1.44 15.68 20.53
C GLU A 8 -1.63 14.16 20.36
N ASP A 9 -0.82 13.53 19.51
CA ASP A 9 -0.90 12.08 19.29
C ASP A 9 -0.40 11.31 20.52
N LEU A 10 0.67 11.79 21.17
CA LEU A 10 1.16 11.22 22.43
C LEU A 10 0.11 11.31 23.53
N ALA A 11 -0.62 12.43 23.62
CA ALA A 11 -1.72 12.58 24.58
C ALA A 11 -2.85 11.58 24.31
N LYS A 12 -3.24 11.36 23.04
CA LYS A 12 -4.25 10.37 22.65
C LYS A 12 -3.84 8.95 23.03
N LEU A 13 -2.56 8.60 22.81
CA LEU A 13 -2.04 7.28 23.20
C LEU A 13 -2.10 7.08 24.72
N ALA A 14 -1.73 8.11 25.49
CA ALA A 14 -1.78 8.08 26.94
C ALA A 14 -3.22 7.96 27.48
N GLU A 15 -4.20 8.66 26.88
CA GLU A 15 -5.62 8.55 27.22
C GLU A 15 -6.18 7.15 26.95
N ALA A 16 -5.64 6.47 25.91
CA ALA A 16 -6.03 5.11 25.53
C ALA A 16 -5.25 4.01 26.28
N ASP A 17 -4.41 4.37 27.25
CA ASP A 17 -3.50 3.45 27.97
C ASP A 17 -2.57 2.65 27.02
N ILE A 18 -2.11 3.31 25.96
CA ILE A 18 -1.19 2.73 24.96
C ILE A 18 0.24 3.24 25.23
N GLU A 19 1.15 2.30 25.52
CA GLU A 19 2.57 2.61 25.70
C GLU A 19 3.20 3.01 24.36
N TYR A 20 3.80 4.19 24.29
CA TYR A 20 4.63 4.61 23.15
C TYR A 20 6.11 4.35 23.46
N VAL A 21 6.77 3.64 22.55
CA VAL A 21 8.19 3.35 22.63
C VAL A 21 8.89 3.98 21.42
N SER A 22 9.79 4.93 21.67
CA SER A 22 10.51 5.69 20.63
C SER A 22 11.75 4.97 20.10
N ASP A 23 12.23 3.95 20.83
CA ASP A 23 13.42 3.20 20.42
C ASP A 23 13.14 2.37 19.16
N ALA A 24 14.10 2.33 18.25
CA ALA A 24 13.96 1.53 17.04
C ALA A 24 13.97 0.02 17.36
N VAL A 25 13.09 -0.73 16.67
CA VAL A 25 13.12 -2.19 16.69
C VAL A 25 14.25 -2.66 15.79
N THR A 26 15.20 -3.42 16.35
CA THR A 26 16.37 -3.94 15.64
C THR A 26 16.23 -5.40 15.25
N ASP A 27 15.41 -6.16 15.98
CA ASP A 27 15.16 -7.57 15.71
C ASP A 27 13.76 -7.98 16.20
N VAL A 28 13.22 -9.04 15.62
CA VAL A 28 11.97 -9.68 16.05
C VAL A 28 12.23 -11.17 16.22
N ARG A 29 11.97 -11.69 17.41
CA ARG A 29 12.19 -13.09 17.75
C ARG A 29 10.89 -13.76 18.13
N ALA A 30 10.68 -14.95 17.59
CA ALA A 30 9.60 -15.85 17.99
C ALA A 30 10.19 -17.05 18.72
N SER A 31 9.59 -17.43 19.84
CA SER A 31 9.95 -18.63 20.61
C SER A 31 8.68 -19.31 21.08
N ASP A 32 8.44 -20.53 20.60
CA ASP A 32 7.25 -21.36 20.85
C ASP A 32 5.93 -20.55 20.78
N ASP A 33 5.45 -20.03 21.91
CA ASP A 33 4.19 -19.26 22.00
C ASP A 33 4.43 -17.76 22.21
N ASP A 34 5.67 -17.28 22.23
CA ASP A 34 6.03 -15.91 22.58
C ASP A 34 6.67 -15.15 21.41
N LEU A 35 6.29 -13.88 21.25
CA LEU A 35 6.85 -12.95 20.28
C LEU A 35 7.55 -11.81 21.02
N TYR A 36 8.78 -11.48 20.62
CA TYR A 36 9.58 -10.42 21.22
C TYR A 36 10.08 -9.44 20.18
N ALA A 37 9.89 -8.13 20.42
CA ALA A 37 10.60 -7.09 19.69
C ALA A 37 11.83 -6.66 20.51
N VAL A 38 12.99 -6.68 19.86
CA VAL A 38 14.25 -6.24 20.46
C VAL A 38 14.49 -4.81 20.05
N LEU A 39 14.68 -3.93 21.01
CA LEU A 39 14.92 -2.52 20.80
C LEU A 39 16.43 -2.21 20.70
N GLU A 40 16.77 -1.08 20.09
CA GLU A 40 18.16 -0.61 19.93
C GLU A 40 18.89 -0.47 21.28
N ASN A 41 18.18 -0.11 22.34
CA ASN A 41 18.71 -0.03 23.70
C ASN A 41 18.90 -1.40 24.39
N GLY A 42 18.59 -2.50 23.71
CA GLY A 42 18.69 -3.88 24.23
C GLY A 42 17.48 -4.35 25.05
N ARG A 43 16.45 -3.51 25.25
CA ARG A 43 15.21 -3.91 25.92
C ARG A 43 14.44 -4.85 24.99
N GLU A 44 13.82 -5.89 25.55
CA GLU A 44 12.92 -6.79 24.85
C GLU A 44 11.46 -6.54 25.27
N LEU A 45 10.58 -6.40 24.30
CA LEU A 45 9.14 -6.22 24.51
C LEU A 45 8.45 -7.52 24.11
N LYS A 46 7.86 -8.19 25.09
CA LYS A 46 6.99 -9.35 24.84
C LYS A 46 5.63 -8.87 24.34
N MET A 47 5.12 -9.50 23.31
CA MET A 47 3.82 -9.17 22.71
C MET A 47 3.11 -10.43 22.21
N ASP A 48 1.78 -10.40 22.15
CA ASP A 48 0.96 -11.49 21.61
C ASP A 48 0.89 -11.41 20.08
N VAL A 49 0.89 -10.17 19.52
CA VAL A 49 0.78 -9.91 18.09
C VAL A 49 1.62 -8.70 17.71
N LEU A 50 2.27 -8.74 16.55
CA LEU A 50 2.98 -7.61 15.94
C LEU A 50 2.33 -7.28 14.61
N TYR A 51 1.94 -6.02 14.43
CA TYR A 51 1.47 -5.48 13.15
C TYR A 51 2.52 -4.54 12.56
N PRO A 52 3.31 -4.96 11.55
CA PRO A 52 4.27 -4.08 10.90
C PRO A 52 3.52 -3.06 10.04
N ALA A 53 3.70 -1.76 10.32
CA ALA A 53 3.14 -0.63 9.58
C ALA A 53 4.28 0.22 9.01
N MET A 54 5.11 -0.37 8.16
CA MET A 54 6.37 0.23 7.68
C MET A 54 6.20 1.04 6.39
N GLY A 55 4.95 1.33 6.00
CA GLY A 55 4.65 2.00 4.74
C GLY A 55 4.67 1.04 3.55
N CYS A 56 4.57 1.60 2.36
CA CYS A 56 4.51 0.86 1.11
C CYS A 56 5.48 1.46 0.10
N ASP A 57 6.26 0.63 -0.57
CA ASP A 57 7.06 1.00 -1.74
C ASP A 57 6.29 0.62 -3.01
N VAL A 58 5.81 1.63 -3.72
CA VAL A 58 4.96 1.43 -4.91
C VAL A 58 5.80 0.95 -6.08
N ARG A 59 5.59 -0.29 -6.50
CA ARG A 59 6.33 -0.91 -7.60
C ARG A 59 5.76 -0.54 -8.98
N SER A 60 5.82 0.74 -9.33
CA SER A 60 5.31 1.29 -10.60
C SER A 60 6.34 1.37 -11.72
N GLN A 61 7.54 0.81 -11.55
CA GLN A 61 8.66 0.92 -12.49
C GLN A 61 8.30 0.47 -13.92
N LEU A 62 7.55 -0.64 -14.04
CA LEU A 62 7.10 -1.14 -15.35
C LEU A 62 6.18 -0.14 -16.05
N ALA A 63 5.19 0.40 -15.34
CA ALA A 63 4.27 1.39 -15.90
C ALA A 63 5.00 2.68 -16.32
N ARG A 64 5.94 3.16 -15.48
CA ARG A 64 6.80 4.31 -15.80
C ARG A 64 7.67 4.06 -17.04
N ALA A 65 8.26 2.89 -17.16
CA ALA A 65 9.07 2.52 -18.32
C ALA A 65 8.27 2.53 -19.63
N LEU A 66 6.95 2.28 -19.56
CA LEU A 66 6.01 2.38 -20.67
C LEU A 66 5.46 3.79 -20.89
N GLY A 67 5.84 4.75 -20.07
CA GLY A 67 5.43 6.15 -20.19
C GLY A 67 4.18 6.54 -19.39
N ALA A 68 3.70 5.69 -18.49
CA ALA A 68 2.57 6.04 -17.62
C ALA A 68 2.95 7.12 -16.60
N GLU A 69 2.06 8.08 -16.39
CA GLU A 69 2.21 9.09 -15.35
C GLU A 69 2.01 8.51 -13.96
N CYS A 70 2.80 8.99 -13.01
CA CYS A 70 2.65 8.69 -11.59
C CYS A 70 2.54 9.98 -10.78
N ASN A 71 2.00 9.87 -9.55
CA ASN A 71 2.07 10.95 -8.59
C ASN A 71 3.45 11.01 -7.90
N GLU A 72 3.63 11.94 -6.96
CA GLU A 72 4.90 12.15 -6.22
C GLU A 72 5.27 10.93 -5.37
N LEU A 73 4.28 10.18 -4.88
CA LEU A 73 4.46 8.96 -4.08
C LEU A 73 4.71 7.70 -4.93
N GLY A 74 4.62 7.82 -6.27
CA GLY A 74 4.87 6.71 -7.18
C GLY A 74 3.63 5.94 -7.63
N TYR A 75 2.43 6.29 -7.20
CA TYR A 75 1.19 5.65 -7.66
C TYR A 75 0.88 6.02 -9.09
N VAL A 76 0.48 5.05 -9.89
CA VAL A 76 0.11 5.24 -11.30
C VAL A 76 -1.21 6.00 -11.37
N LYS A 77 -1.24 7.09 -12.17
CA LYS A 77 -2.46 7.85 -12.41
C LYS A 77 -3.35 7.14 -13.41
N THR A 78 -4.64 6.99 -13.05
CA THR A 78 -5.67 6.39 -13.91
C THR A 78 -6.92 7.25 -13.95
N ASP A 79 -7.75 7.03 -14.97
CA ASP A 79 -9.11 7.55 -15.01
C ASP A 79 -10.09 6.62 -14.24
N ASP A 80 -11.40 6.96 -14.26
CA ASP A 80 -12.46 6.17 -13.59
C ASP A 80 -12.63 4.75 -14.17
N HIS A 81 -12.04 4.47 -15.35
CA HIS A 81 -12.01 3.17 -16.00
C HIS A 81 -10.70 2.41 -15.79
N GLN A 82 -9.83 2.91 -14.91
CA GLN A 82 -8.50 2.37 -14.63
C GLN A 82 -7.53 2.44 -15.84
N ARG A 83 -7.77 3.34 -16.81
CA ARG A 83 -6.90 3.59 -17.95
C ARG A 83 -5.76 4.52 -17.53
N THR A 84 -4.55 4.21 -17.92
CA THR A 84 -3.43 5.16 -17.81
C THR A 84 -3.43 6.14 -18.99
N CYS A 85 -2.51 7.10 -18.97
CA CYS A 85 -2.27 7.98 -20.14
C CYS A 85 -1.69 7.24 -21.35
N VAL A 86 -1.22 6.00 -21.17
CA VAL A 86 -0.67 5.15 -22.24
C VAL A 86 -1.80 4.29 -22.84
N PRO A 87 -2.09 4.42 -24.16
CA PRO A 87 -3.13 3.64 -24.80
C PRO A 87 -2.93 2.13 -24.63
N GLY A 88 -3.98 1.43 -24.17
CA GLY A 88 -3.94 -0.01 -23.95
C GLY A 88 -3.30 -0.46 -22.62
N LEU A 89 -2.76 0.47 -21.82
CA LEU A 89 -2.21 0.18 -20.50
C LEU A 89 -3.21 0.59 -19.41
N TYR A 90 -3.52 -0.38 -18.55
CA TYR A 90 -4.38 -0.22 -17.38
C TYR A 90 -3.59 -0.48 -16.11
N ALA A 91 -4.01 0.12 -15.01
CA ALA A 91 -3.45 -0.15 -13.68
C ALA A 91 -4.58 -0.26 -12.65
N ALA A 92 -4.45 -1.18 -11.71
CA ALA A 92 -5.48 -1.48 -10.72
C ALA A 92 -4.86 -1.90 -9.38
N GLY A 93 -5.55 -1.66 -8.27
CA GLY A 93 -5.12 -2.05 -6.93
C GLY A 93 -4.08 -1.13 -6.33
N ASP A 94 -3.19 -1.70 -5.52
CA ASP A 94 -2.23 -0.99 -4.68
C ASP A 94 -1.21 -0.13 -5.45
N VAL A 95 -1.04 -0.39 -6.73
CA VAL A 95 -0.20 0.45 -7.60
C VAL A 95 -0.86 1.77 -7.99
N VAL A 96 -2.17 1.90 -7.77
CA VAL A 96 -3.01 3.08 -8.13
C VAL A 96 -3.45 3.84 -6.88
N ASN A 97 -3.73 3.13 -5.77
CA ASN A 97 -4.36 3.69 -4.59
C ASN A 97 -3.67 3.24 -3.30
N GLU A 98 -3.35 4.21 -2.44
CA GLU A 98 -2.64 4.00 -1.16
C GLU A 98 -3.45 3.29 -0.07
N LEU A 99 -4.73 3.03 -0.29
CA LEU A 99 -5.58 2.37 0.71
C LEU A 99 -5.19 0.91 0.96
N ASN A 100 -4.53 0.25 0.00
CA ASN A 100 -3.96 -1.10 0.11
C ASN A 100 -4.96 -2.14 0.65
N GLN A 101 -6.18 -2.16 0.08
CA GLN A 101 -7.26 -3.07 0.47
C GLN A 101 -7.61 -4.04 -0.66
N ILE A 102 -7.75 -5.32 -0.33
CA ILE A 102 -8.11 -6.37 -1.30
C ILE A 102 -9.43 -6.04 -2.02
N CYS A 103 -10.44 -5.55 -1.30
CA CYS A 103 -11.72 -5.17 -1.90
C CYS A 103 -11.60 -4.01 -2.90
N VAL A 104 -10.70 -3.04 -2.67
CA VAL A 104 -10.41 -1.96 -3.60
C VAL A 104 -9.70 -2.51 -4.83
N ALA A 105 -8.68 -3.35 -4.65
CA ALA A 105 -7.94 -3.95 -5.75
C ALA A 105 -8.85 -4.80 -6.66
N THR A 106 -9.75 -5.60 -6.09
CA THR A 106 -10.73 -6.39 -6.87
C THR A 106 -11.75 -5.52 -7.58
N GLY A 107 -12.21 -4.42 -6.96
CA GLY A 107 -13.09 -3.44 -7.59
C GLY A 107 -12.43 -2.76 -8.80
N HIS A 108 -11.21 -2.28 -8.65
CA HIS A 108 -10.42 -1.70 -9.75
C HIS A 108 -10.21 -2.72 -10.88
N ALA A 109 -9.88 -3.97 -10.55
CA ALA A 109 -9.69 -5.01 -11.54
C ALA A 109 -10.97 -5.32 -12.34
N ALA A 110 -12.12 -5.33 -11.68
CA ALA A 110 -13.42 -5.54 -12.34
C ALA A 110 -13.75 -4.38 -13.31
N ILE A 111 -13.50 -3.12 -12.90
CA ILE A 111 -13.69 -1.94 -13.74
C ILE A 111 -12.77 -2.01 -14.97
N ALA A 112 -11.48 -2.25 -14.78
CA ALA A 112 -10.52 -2.36 -15.86
C ALA A 112 -10.89 -3.48 -16.84
N ALA A 113 -11.20 -4.68 -16.35
CA ALA A 113 -11.58 -5.81 -17.18
C ALA A 113 -12.84 -5.55 -18.01
N THR A 114 -13.82 -4.88 -17.43
CA THR A 114 -15.05 -4.52 -18.14
C THR A 114 -14.78 -3.52 -19.28
N ASP A 115 -13.95 -2.51 -19.02
CA ASP A 115 -13.61 -1.53 -20.03
C ASP A 115 -12.79 -2.14 -21.18
N ILE A 116 -11.79 -2.96 -20.84
CA ILE A 116 -10.99 -3.71 -21.83
C ILE A 116 -11.89 -4.57 -22.71
N TYR A 117 -12.79 -5.34 -22.10
CA TYR A 117 -13.71 -6.19 -22.84
C TYR A 117 -14.59 -5.40 -23.80
N ASN A 118 -15.15 -4.28 -23.35
CA ASN A 118 -16.02 -3.45 -24.19
C ASN A 118 -15.24 -2.84 -25.38
N LYS A 119 -14.03 -2.36 -25.17
CA LYS A 119 -13.17 -1.82 -26.22
C LYS A 119 -12.81 -2.88 -27.27
N LEU A 120 -12.38 -4.04 -26.84
CA LEU A 120 -12.04 -5.12 -27.76
C LEU A 120 -13.25 -5.54 -28.63
N ARG A 121 -14.44 -5.60 -28.01
CA ARG A 121 -15.68 -5.87 -28.76
C ARG A 121 -16.07 -4.78 -29.77
N GLU A 122 -15.80 -3.54 -29.45
CA GLU A 122 -16.02 -2.42 -30.39
C GLU A 122 -15.04 -2.48 -31.57
N GLU A 123 -13.78 -2.81 -31.32
CA GLU A 123 -12.74 -2.97 -32.36
C GLU A 123 -13.09 -4.12 -33.31
N GLU A 124 -13.50 -5.27 -32.77
CA GLU A 124 -13.96 -6.40 -33.57
C GLU A 124 -15.12 -6.01 -34.50
N ARG A 125 -16.11 -5.28 -33.99
CA ARG A 125 -17.26 -4.82 -34.80
C ARG A 125 -16.91 -3.82 -35.89
N ARG A 126 -15.84 -3.03 -35.71
CA ARG A 126 -15.35 -2.07 -36.72
C ARG A 126 -14.51 -2.74 -37.80
N SER A 127 -14.03 -3.95 -37.53
CA SER A 127 -13.17 -4.74 -38.45
C SER A 127 -13.99 -5.64 -39.39
N LEU A 128 -15.29 -5.78 -39.16
CA LEU A 128 -16.25 -6.53 -39.97
C LEU A 128 -17.03 -5.61 -40.92
#